data_43bf693ac7ebac55ed120e3ddaa83340
#
_entry.id   43bf693ac7ebac55ed120e3ddaa83340
#
_cell.length_a   1.000
_cell.length_b   1.000
_cell.length_c   1.000
_cell.angle_alpha   90.00
_cell.angle_beta   90.00
_cell.angle_gamma   90.00
#
_symmetry.space_group_name_H-M   'P 1'
#
loop_
_entity.id
_entity.type
_entity.pdbx_description
1 polymer ?
#
loop_
_entity_poly.entity_id
_entity_poly.type
_entity_poly.pdbx_seq_one_letter_code
_entity_poly.pdbx_strand_id
1 'polypeptide(L)'
;MRNALRLLARGTSPALAAATASRPGCGASEAARALDTLRARQRGMTLPLASILDDPSVTDVLINGTQAWVDRGGGLVRTDAGIAEPSEATRLAIRMASACGVRLDDASPIADGTLPGGVRMHAVLAPVSGSGTLVSLRILGTSRLRIGDLEGRGTLPGPVGPLVRALVASRSNVLVSGATGSGKTTLLGAALALVPAGERI
;
A
#
# COMPACT_ATOMS: atom_id res chain seq x y z
N MET A 1 -17.50 13.00 14.06
CA MET A 1 -16.12 12.96 13.58
C MET A 1 -15.06 13.05 14.69
N ARG A 2 -15.02 14.07 15.57
CA ARG A 2 -14.03 14.16 16.67
C ARG A 2 -14.02 12.94 17.62
N ASN A 3 -15.18 12.36 17.93
CA ASN A 3 -15.26 11.16 18.77
C ASN A 3 -14.67 9.92 18.11
N ALA A 4 -14.87 9.73 16.80
CA ALA A 4 -14.26 8.61 16.06
C ALA A 4 -12.73 8.69 16.07
N LEU A 5 -12.15 9.88 15.86
CA LEU A 5 -10.69 10.07 15.91
C LEU A 5 -10.12 9.78 17.31
N ARG A 6 -10.84 10.14 18.38
CA ARG A 6 -10.45 9.79 19.75
C ARG A 6 -10.49 8.29 20.02
N LEU A 7 -11.47 7.58 19.47
CA LEU A 7 -11.58 6.13 19.60
C LEU A 7 -10.45 5.42 18.84
N LEU A 8 -10.12 5.89 17.64
CA LEU A 8 -8.98 5.39 16.87
C LEU A 8 -7.65 5.59 17.61
N ALA A 9 -7.44 6.78 18.21
CA ALA A 9 -6.25 7.06 19.04
C ALA A 9 -6.13 6.14 20.26
N ARG A 10 -7.23 5.52 20.70
CA ARG A 10 -7.29 4.53 21.79
C ARG A 10 -7.22 3.08 21.31
N GLY A 11 -6.88 2.85 20.03
CA GLY A 11 -6.75 1.51 19.46
C GLY A 11 -8.06 0.83 19.05
N THR A 12 -9.19 1.58 19.05
CA THR A 12 -10.47 1.04 18.58
C THR A 12 -10.43 0.79 17.07
N SER A 13 -11.02 -0.31 16.59
CA SER A 13 -11.04 -0.61 15.17
C SER A 13 -11.74 0.50 14.36
N PRO A 14 -11.28 0.80 13.13
CA PRO A 14 -11.89 1.83 12.28
C PRO A 14 -13.38 1.61 12.03
N ALA A 15 -13.81 0.35 11.90
CA ALA A 15 -15.22 0.00 11.71
C ALA A 15 -16.07 0.37 12.93
N LEU A 16 -15.59 0.08 14.15
CA LEU A 16 -16.30 0.42 15.39
C LEU A 16 -16.29 1.93 15.64
N ALA A 17 -15.17 2.60 15.34
CA ALA A 17 -15.07 4.06 15.44
C ALA A 17 -16.02 4.77 14.45
N ALA A 18 -16.15 4.27 13.22
CA ALA A 18 -17.10 4.77 12.23
C ALA A 18 -18.57 4.54 12.66
N ALA A 19 -18.90 3.34 13.12
CA ALA A 19 -20.24 3.01 13.62
C ALA A 19 -20.66 3.91 14.79
N THR A 20 -19.73 4.19 15.72
CA THR A 20 -19.99 5.07 16.88
C THR A 20 -20.10 6.55 16.49
N ALA A 21 -19.46 6.96 15.38
CA ALA A 21 -19.53 8.34 14.88
C ALA A 21 -20.76 8.61 14.00
N SER A 22 -21.39 7.56 13.49
CA SER A 22 -22.60 7.65 12.67
C SER A 22 -23.82 7.99 13.53
N ARG A 23 -24.71 8.83 13.00
CA ARG A 23 -25.97 9.16 13.71
C ARG A 23 -26.87 7.91 13.76
N PRO A 24 -27.67 7.72 14.82
CA PRO A 24 -28.72 6.71 14.83
C PRO A 24 -29.65 6.90 13.62
N GLY A 25 -29.79 5.84 12.79
CA GLY A 25 -30.55 5.90 11.54
C GLY A 25 -29.76 6.23 10.29
N CYS A 26 -28.43 6.37 10.40
CA CYS A 26 -27.51 6.54 9.27
C CYS A 26 -27.54 5.29 8.38
N GLY A 27 -27.70 5.50 7.06
CA GLY A 27 -27.66 4.41 6.07
C GLY A 27 -26.26 3.77 5.96
N ALA A 28 -26.22 2.51 5.53
CA ALA A 28 -24.95 1.76 5.33
C ALA A 28 -23.92 2.51 4.47
N SER A 29 -24.40 3.27 3.47
CA SER A 29 -23.56 4.09 2.59
C SER A 29 -22.86 5.25 3.31
N GLU A 30 -23.51 5.88 4.29
CA GLU A 30 -22.93 6.97 5.06
C GLU A 30 -21.89 6.45 6.07
N ALA A 31 -22.15 5.31 6.68
CA ALA A 31 -21.20 4.63 7.55
C ALA A 31 -19.93 4.19 6.76
N ALA A 32 -20.11 3.67 5.55
CA ALA A 32 -19.00 3.33 4.67
C ALA A 32 -18.13 4.55 4.33
N ARG A 33 -18.73 5.66 3.90
CA ARG A 33 -18.01 6.93 3.62
C ARG A 33 -17.27 7.47 4.85
N ALA A 34 -17.87 7.36 6.03
CA ALA A 34 -17.21 7.77 7.27
C ALA A 34 -15.99 6.90 7.57
N LEU A 35 -16.09 5.60 7.33
CA LEU A 35 -14.99 4.65 7.49
C LEU A 35 -13.84 4.96 6.51
N ASP A 36 -14.14 5.20 5.24
CA ASP A 36 -13.13 5.53 4.22
C ASP A 36 -12.43 6.86 4.56
N THR A 37 -13.19 7.85 5.01
CA THR A 37 -12.62 9.13 5.48
C THR A 37 -11.68 8.93 6.67
N LEU A 38 -12.02 8.05 7.61
CA LEU A 38 -11.18 7.75 8.77
C LEU A 38 -9.90 7.01 8.37
N ARG A 39 -10.02 6.02 7.48
CA ARG A 39 -8.86 5.28 6.93
C ARG A 39 -7.91 6.19 6.17
N ALA A 40 -8.43 7.05 5.29
CA ALA A 40 -7.63 8.03 4.56
C ALA A 40 -6.87 8.95 5.53
N ARG A 41 -7.54 9.46 6.57
CA ARG A 41 -6.92 10.31 7.59
C ARG A 41 -5.85 9.62 8.42
N GLN A 42 -6.04 8.34 8.78
CA GLN A 42 -5.01 7.55 9.47
C GLN A 42 -3.75 7.39 8.63
N ARG A 43 -3.90 7.27 7.33
CA ARG A 43 -2.78 7.18 6.36
C ARG A 43 -2.22 8.57 6.00
N GLY A 44 -2.77 9.67 6.53
CA GLY A 44 -2.38 11.04 6.19
C GLY A 44 -2.78 11.49 4.77
N MET A 45 -3.73 10.80 4.13
CA MET A 45 -4.08 10.95 2.72
C MET A 45 -5.31 11.82 2.47
N THR A 46 -5.49 12.26 1.21
CA THR A 46 -6.76 12.74 0.66
C THR A 46 -7.69 11.56 0.37
N LEU A 47 -9.00 11.81 0.29
CA LEU A 47 -9.96 10.75 -0.08
C LEU A 47 -9.72 10.19 -1.50
N PRO A 48 -9.49 11.03 -2.56
CA PRO A 48 -9.17 10.52 -3.88
C PRO A 48 -7.93 9.62 -3.90
N LEU A 49 -6.85 10.04 -3.23
CA LEU A 49 -5.63 9.23 -3.14
C LEU A 49 -5.86 7.90 -2.41
N ALA A 50 -6.62 7.91 -1.31
CA ALA A 50 -6.95 6.68 -0.59
C ALA A 50 -7.74 5.71 -1.46
N SER A 51 -8.72 6.21 -2.24
CA SER A 51 -9.50 5.38 -3.17
C SER A 51 -8.63 4.78 -4.28
N ILE A 52 -7.65 5.53 -4.78
CA ILE A 52 -6.67 5.01 -5.76
C ILE A 52 -5.85 3.87 -5.15
N LEU A 53 -5.37 4.03 -3.92
CA LEU A 53 -4.53 3.03 -3.26
C LEU A 53 -5.31 1.80 -2.77
N ASP A 54 -6.62 1.89 -2.64
CA ASP A 54 -7.50 0.76 -2.32
C ASP A 54 -7.89 -0.05 -3.59
N ASP A 55 -7.57 0.44 -4.80
CA ASP A 55 -7.73 -0.29 -6.06
C ASP A 55 -6.64 -1.39 -6.18
N PRO A 56 -7.00 -2.69 -6.21
CA PRO A 56 -6.04 -3.78 -6.22
C PRO A 56 -5.22 -3.88 -7.51
N SER A 57 -5.60 -3.18 -8.56
CA SER A 57 -4.84 -3.13 -9.81
C SER A 57 -3.69 -2.13 -9.77
N VAL A 58 -3.69 -1.18 -8.83
CA VAL A 58 -2.68 -0.13 -8.72
C VAL A 58 -1.41 -0.69 -8.09
N THR A 59 -0.29 -0.48 -8.75
CA THR A 59 1.04 -0.88 -8.29
C THR A 59 1.85 0.30 -7.76
N ASP A 60 1.76 1.45 -8.44
CA ASP A 60 2.51 2.64 -8.10
C ASP A 60 1.66 3.90 -8.27
N VAL A 61 1.86 4.89 -7.41
CA VAL A 61 1.32 6.24 -7.55
C VAL A 61 2.46 7.25 -7.42
N LEU A 62 2.56 8.15 -8.37
CA LEU A 62 3.55 9.22 -8.38
C LEU A 62 2.84 10.56 -8.26
N ILE A 63 3.36 11.44 -7.41
CA ILE A 63 2.89 12.81 -7.20
C ILE A 63 4.05 13.77 -7.41
N ASN A 64 3.88 14.72 -8.33
CA ASN A 64 4.84 15.79 -8.61
C ASN A 64 4.11 17.13 -8.47
N GLY A 65 4.27 17.78 -7.33
CA GLY A 65 3.50 18.97 -7.00
C GLY A 65 1.99 18.68 -7.01
N THR A 66 1.25 19.31 -7.90
CA THR A 66 -0.20 19.13 -8.06
C THR A 66 -0.57 18.00 -9.02
N GLN A 67 0.38 17.44 -9.74
CA GLN A 67 0.12 16.40 -10.72
C GLN A 67 0.31 15.01 -10.12
N ALA A 68 -0.56 14.08 -10.48
CA ALA A 68 -0.46 12.70 -10.05
C ALA A 68 -0.63 11.72 -11.21
N TRP A 69 0.05 10.59 -11.11
CA TRP A 69 -0.01 9.47 -12.05
C TRP A 69 -0.17 8.17 -11.29
N VAL A 70 -0.82 7.22 -11.91
CA VAL A 70 -1.04 5.87 -11.40
C VAL A 70 -0.55 4.85 -12.42
N ASP A 71 0.14 3.82 -11.96
CA ASP A 71 0.45 2.62 -12.74
C ASP A 71 -0.44 1.47 -12.28
N ARG A 72 -1.00 0.74 -13.27
CA ARG A 72 -1.79 -0.49 -13.09
C ARG A 72 -1.16 -1.68 -13.82
N GLY A 73 0.16 -1.62 -14.03
CA GLY A 73 0.90 -2.63 -14.79
C GLY A 73 0.93 -2.38 -16.31
N GLY A 74 0.35 -1.30 -16.79
CA GLY A 74 0.34 -0.90 -18.20
C GLY A 74 1.04 0.43 -18.48
N GLY A 75 1.74 0.98 -17.49
CA GLY A 75 2.40 2.28 -17.56
C GLY A 75 1.63 3.39 -16.82
N LEU A 76 2.24 4.55 -16.73
CA LEU A 76 1.74 5.68 -15.97
C LEU A 76 0.59 6.40 -16.68
N VAL A 77 -0.53 6.53 -16.01
CA VAL A 77 -1.71 7.29 -16.47
C VAL A 77 -1.98 8.42 -15.49
N ARG A 78 -2.19 9.63 -16.02
CA ARG A 78 -2.51 10.81 -15.21
C ARG A 78 -3.84 10.61 -14.48
N THR A 79 -3.88 11.01 -13.21
CA THR A 79 -5.05 10.88 -12.34
C THR A 79 -5.22 12.11 -11.46
N ASP A 80 -6.39 12.25 -10.84
CA ASP A 80 -6.64 13.26 -9.82
C ASP A 80 -6.45 12.64 -8.42
N ALA A 81 -5.46 13.14 -7.68
CA ALA A 81 -5.21 12.78 -6.29
C ALA A 81 -5.82 13.77 -5.28
N GLY A 82 -6.61 14.73 -5.74
CA GLY A 82 -7.22 15.77 -4.92
C GLY A 82 -6.22 16.77 -4.35
N ILE A 83 -5.22 17.17 -5.16
CA ILE A 83 -4.18 18.13 -4.80
C ILE A 83 -4.33 19.35 -5.72
N ALA A 84 -4.88 20.45 -5.21
CA ALA A 84 -5.14 21.66 -6.00
C ALA A 84 -3.93 22.60 -6.03
N GLU A 85 -3.13 22.64 -4.95
CA GLU A 85 -2.02 23.59 -4.80
C GLU A 85 -0.71 22.89 -4.39
N PRO A 86 0.48 23.41 -4.77
CA PRO A 86 1.77 22.84 -4.38
C PRO A 86 1.94 22.69 -2.86
N SER A 87 1.42 23.64 -2.08
CA SER A 87 1.43 23.60 -0.62
C SER A 87 0.65 22.41 -0.04
N GLU A 88 -0.38 21.94 -0.76
CA GLU A 88 -1.14 20.75 -0.37
C GLU A 88 -0.35 19.47 -0.58
N ALA A 89 0.45 19.38 -1.65
CA ALA A 89 1.37 18.27 -1.88
C ALA A 89 2.39 18.17 -0.73
N THR A 90 2.96 19.30 -0.31
CA THR A 90 3.90 19.35 0.82
C THR A 90 3.22 18.89 2.12
N ARG A 91 2.04 19.45 2.43
CA ARG A 91 1.28 19.03 3.61
C ARG A 91 0.88 17.56 3.58
N LEU A 92 0.54 17.04 2.40
CA LEU A 92 0.22 15.63 2.20
C LEU A 92 1.45 14.75 2.49
N ALA A 93 2.60 15.08 1.90
CA ALA A 93 3.86 14.36 2.11
C ALA A 93 4.25 14.32 3.61
N ILE A 94 4.19 15.47 4.30
CA ILE A 94 4.50 15.58 5.74
C ILE A 94 3.54 14.73 6.58
N ARG A 95 2.23 14.75 6.28
CA ARG A 95 1.25 13.91 7.00
C ARG A 95 1.50 12.42 6.79
N MET A 96 1.83 12.01 5.56
CA MET A 96 2.16 10.61 5.27
C MET A 96 3.46 10.18 5.95
N ALA A 97 4.50 11.02 5.94
CA ALA A 97 5.73 10.76 6.66
C ALA A 97 5.46 10.60 8.17
N SER A 98 4.65 11.48 8.75
CA SER A 98 4.22 11.36 10.15
C SER A 98 3.46 10.05 10.42
N ALA A 99 2.61 9.60 9.49
CA ALA A 99 1.90 8.31 9.62
C ALA A 99 2.86 7.10 9.53
N CYS A 100 4.02 7.26 8.89
CA CYS A 100 5.11 6.28 8.88
C CYS A 100 6.00 6.37 10.14
N GLY A 101 5.81 7.39 11.00
CA GLY A 101 6.69 7.65 12.13
C GLY A 101 8.04 8.25 11.75
N VAL A 102 8.17 8.84 10.56
CA VAL A 102 9.41 9.47 10.06
C VAL A 102 9.27 10.98 9.96
N ARG A 103 10.38 11.68 10.15
CA ARG A 103 10.45 13.14 10.04
C ARG A 103 10.59 13.55 8.58
N LEU A 104 9.83 14.58 8.17
CA LEU A 104 9.94 15.21 6.84
C LEU A 104 9.69 16.71 7.02
N ASP A 105 10.74 17.51 6.91
CA ASP A 105 10.72 18.98 7.00
C ASP A 105 11.97 19.58 6.32
N ASP A 106 12.15 20.89 6.42
CA ASP A 106 13.26 21.62 5.79
C ASP A 106 14.65 21.13 6.25
N ALA A 107 14.77 20.62 7.48
CA ALA A 107 16.03 20.07 8.00
C ALA A 107 16.22 18.58 7.63
N SER A 108 15.15 17.88 7.26
CA SER A 108 15.15 16.49 6.79
C SER A 108 14.21 16.38 5.59
N PRO A 109 14.63 16.86 4.40
CA PRO A 109 13.73 17.03 3.25
C PRO A 109 13.45 15.74 2.48
N ILE A 110 14.00 14.61 2.90
CA ILE A 110 13.80 13.29 2.27
C ILE A 110 13.30 12.32 3.34
N ALA A 111 12.26 11.56 3.00
CA ALA A 111 11.71 10.53 3.85
C ALA A 111 11.40 9.25 3.09
N ASP A 112 11.77 8.13 3.70
CA ASP A 112 11.35 6.78 3.31
C ASP A 112 10.56 6.15 4.45
N GLY A 113 9.45 5.48 4.13
CA GLY A 113 8.64 4.85 5.16
C GLY A 113 7.65 3.84 4.58
N THR A 114 6.94 3.19 5.48
CA THR A 114 5.84 2.29 5.13
C THR A 114 4.59 2.77 5.85
N LEU A 115 3.59 3.14 5.07
CA LEU A 115 2.29 3.57 5.57
C LEU A 115 1.51 2.40 6.18
N PRO A 116 0.59 2.66 7.12
CA PRO A 116 -0.35 1.66 7.56
C PRO A 116 -1.08 1.02 6.36
N GLY A 117 -1.02 -0.32 6.25
CA GLY A 117 -1.51 -1.06 5.09
C GLY A 117 -0.43 -1.51 4.11
N GLY A 118 0.87 -1.27 4.44
CA GLY A 118 1.99 -1.87 3.71
C GLY A 118 2.42 -1.10 2.44
N VAL A 119 1.89 0.10 2.20
CA VAL A 119 2.30 0.94 1.07
C VAL A 119 3.64 1.60 1.39
N ARG A 120 4.67 1.34 0.59
CA ARG A 120 5.95 2.05 0.70
C ARG A 120 5.82 3.46 0.16
N MET A 121 6.36 4.41 0.90
CA MET A 121 6.39 5.82 0.56
C MET A 121 7.84 6.30 0.49
N HIS A 122 8.18 7.02 -0.56
CA HIS A 122 9.35 7.86 -0.67
C HIS A 122 8.90 9.29 -0.98
N ALA A 123 9.40 10.28 -0.23
CA ALA A 123 9.04 11.68 -0.44
C ALA A 123 10.27 12.58 -0.40
N VAL A 124 10.26 13.62 -1.26
CA VAL A 124 11.31 14.64 -1.35
C VAL A 124 10.65 16.01 -1.39
N LEU A 125 11.02 16.90 -0.47
CA LEU A 125 10.56 18.29 -0.45
C LEU A 125 11.41 19.20 -1.32
N ALA A 126 10.83 20.33 -1.74
CA ALA A 126 11.61 21.48 -2.20
C ALA A 126 12.46 22.04 -1.02
N PRO A 127 13.63 22.62 -1.26
CA PRO A 127 14.26 22.87 -2.55
C PRO A 127 15.10 21.70 -3.10
N VAL A 128 15.24 20.57 -2.39
CA VAL A 128 16.01 19.40 -2.87
C VAL A 128 15.41 18.88 -4.16
N SER A 129 14.09 18.81 -4.25
CA SER A 129 13.39 18.62 -5.50
C SER A 129 13.16 19.96 -6.20
N GLY A 130 13.81 20.20 -7.33
CA GLY A 130 13.67 21.43 -8.12
C GLY A 130 12.28 21.64 -8.74
N SER A 131 11.43 20.62 -8.76
CA SER A 131 10.08 20.63 -9.35
C SER A 131 8.94 20.68 -8.33
N GLY A 132 9.23 20.98 -7.07
CA GLY A 132 8.26 20.95 -5.97
C GLY A 132 8.30 19.65 -5.19
N THR A 133 7.32 19.40 -4.35
CA THR A 133 7.26 18.17 -3.56
C THR A 133 6.98 16.96 -4.43
N LEU A 134 7.84 15.94 -4.31
CA LEU A 134 7.69 14.65 -4.99
C LEU A 134 7.28 13.59 -3.97
N VAL A 135 6.35 12.73 -4.35
CA VAL A 135 5.98 11.55 -3.56
C VAL A 135 5.84 10.35 -4.48
N SER A 136 6.48 9.24 -4.12
CA SER A 136 6.30 7.94 -4.76
C SER A 136 5.69 6.98 -3.76
N LEU A 137 4.57 6.36 -4.13
CA LEU A 137 3.89 5.34 -3.34
C LEU A 137 3.92 4.04 -4.12
N ARG A 138 4.49 2.99 -3.52
CA ARG A 138 4.49 1.65 -4.09
C ARG A 138 3.66 0.72 -3.25
N ILE A 139 2.62 0.16 -3.87
CA ILE A 139 1.77 -0.85 -3.26
C ILE A 139 2.48 -2.20 -3.44
N LEU A 140 3.05 -2.70 -2.35
CA LEU A 140 3.54 -4.07 -2.34
C LEU A 140 2.31 -4.96 -2.43
N GLY A 141 2.09 -5.57 -3.59
CA GLY A 141 0.95 -6.42 -3.84
C GLY A 141 0.77 -7.42 -2.69
N THR A 142 -0.29 -7.25 -1.91
CA THR A 142 -0.69 -8.17 -0.82
C THR A 142 -1.28 -9.46 -1.39
N SER A 143 -1.41 -9.55 -2.71
CA SER A 143 -1.81 -10.75 -3.42
C SER A 143 -0.76 -11.83 -3.18
N ARG A 144 -0.93 -12.58 -2.09
CA ARG A 144 -0.18 -13.82 -1.84
C ARG A 144 -0.61 -14.83 -2.90
N LEU A 145 -0.02 -14.71 -4.10
CA LEU A 145 -0.23 -15.69 -5.15
C LEU A 145 0.18 -17.06 -4.61
N ARG A 146 -0.70 -18.02 -4.77
CA ARG A 146 -0.43 -19.43 -4.44
C ARG A 146 0.20 -20.10 -5.66
N ILE A 147 0.83 -21.25 -5.47
CA ILE A 147 1.38 -22.03 -6.59
C ILE A 147 0.32 -22.29 -7.66
N GLY A 148 -0.93 -22.62 -7.27
CA GLY A 148 -2.04 -22.81 -8.23
C GLY A 148 -2.39 -21.57 -9.04
N ASP A 149 -2.25 -20.36 -8.46
CA ASP A 149 -2.47 -19.11 -9.20
C ASP A 149 -1.38 -18.89 -10.26
N LEU A 150 -0.13 -19.25 -9.96
CA LEU A 150 1.00 -19.16 -10.88
C LEU A 150 0.89 -20.19 -12.00
N GLU A 151 0.41 -21.41 -11.69
CA GLU A 151 0.09 -22.45 -12.67
C GLU A 151 -1.03 -21.99 -13.62
N GLY A 152 -2.14 -21.49 -13.07
CA GLY A 152 -3.28 -21.01 -13.84
C GLY A 152 -2.97 -19.81 -14.75
N ARG A 153 -2.00 -18.98 -14.38
CA ARG A 153 -1.49 -17.87 -15.20
C ARG A 153 -0.44 -18.27 -16.22
N GLY A 154 -0.04 -19.55 -16.27
CA GLY A 154 1.04 -20.03 -17.13
C GLY A 154 2.45 -19.52 -16.72
N THR A 155 2.58 -18.92 -15.55
CA THR A 155 3.87 -18.45 -15.03
C THR A 155 4.79 -19.60 -14.63
N LEU A 156 4.19 -20.72 -14.15
CA LEU A 156 4.90 -21.96 -13.88
C LEU A 156 4.57 -23.01 -14.93
N PRO A 157 5.58 -23.59 -15.62
CA PRO A 157 5.39 -24.77 -16.48
C PRO A 157 4.81 -25.93 -15.65
N GLY A 158 3.99 -26.77 -16.28
CA GLY A 158 3.24 -27.85 -15.62
C GLY A 158 3.99 -28.71 -14.61
N PRO A 159 5.25 -29.15 -14.83
CA PRO A 159 5.99 -29.99 -13.88
C PRO A 159 6.56 -29.20 -12.68
N VAL A 160 6.67 -27.85 -12.75
CA VAL A 160 7.34 -27.05 -11.73
C VAL A 160 6.49 -26.88 -10.46
N GLY A 161 5.19 -26.74 -10.58
CA GLY A 161 4.30 -26.62 -9.44
C GLY A 161 4.34 -27.84 -8.49
N PRO A 162 4.15 -29.08 -9.01
CA PRO A 162 4.32 -30.29 -8.23
C PRO A 162 5.73 -30.44 -7.62
N LEU A 163 6.79 -30.07 -8.36
CA LEU A 163 8.16 -30.08 -7.83
C LEU A 163 8.33 -29.12 -6.65
N VAL A 164 7.84 -27.90 -6.73
CA VAL A 164 7.91 -26.93 -5.62
C VAL A 164 7.18 -27.45 -4.40
N ARG A 165 6.00 -28.04 -4.58
CA ARG A 165 5.23 -28.65 -3.46
C ARG A 165 6.02 -29.78 -2.80
N ALA A 166 6.67 -30.65 -3.61
CA ALA A 166 7.48 -31.75 -3.09
C ALA A 166 8.71 -31.25 -2.32
N LEU A 167 9.42 -30.24 -2.84
CA LEU A 167 10.57 -29.62 -2.17
C LEU A 167 10.20 -29.01 -0.82
N VAL A 168 9.08 -28.29 -0.75
CA VAL A 168 8.59 -27.71 0.52
C VAL A 168 8.18 -28.83 1.49
N ALA A 169 7.44 -29.84 1.03
CA ALA A 169 7.01 -30.96 1.88
C ALA A 169 8.19 -31.77 2.43
N SER A 170 9.28 -31.92 1.65
CA SER A 170 10.50 -32.60 2.07
C SER A 170 11.44 -31.71 2.90
N ARG A 171 11.06 -30.45 3.17
CA ARG A 171 11.87 -29.47 3.92
C ARG A 171 13.27 -29.26 3.30
N SER A 172 13.35 -29.34 1.98
CA SER A 172 14.61 -29.16 1.27
C SER A 172 15.07 -27.72 1.31
N ASN A 173 16.39 -27.50 1.37
CA ASN A 173 16.97 -26.18 1.15
C ASN A 173 16.81 -25.79 -0.32
N VAL A 174 16.20 -24.66 -0.59
CA VAL A 174 15.91 -24.18 -1.95
C VAL A 174 16.51 -22.80 -2.15
N LEU A 175 17.23 -22.62 -3.26
CA LEU A 175 17.73 -21.34 -3.72
C LEU A 175 16.95 -20.93 -4.97
N VAL A 176 16.32 -19.74 -4.93
CA VAL A 176 15.63 -19.15 -6.08
C VAL A 176 16.48 -18.01 -6.64
N SER A 177 16.97 -18.16 -7.86
CA SER A 177 17.83 -17.18 -8.54
C SER A 177 17.21 -16.73 -9.86
N GLY A 178 17.68 -15.59 -10.39
CA GLY A 178 17.22 -15.03 -11.66
C GLY A 178 17.37 -13.50 -11.73
N ALA A 179 17.12 -12.89 -12.88
CA ALA A 179 17.22 -11.46 -13.11
C ALA A 179 16.19 -10.66 -12.30
N THR A 180 16.38 -9.34 -12.17
CA THR A 180 15.36 -8.44 -11.57
C THR A 180 14.07 -8.52 -12.39
N GLY A 181 12.91 -8.56 -11.71
CA GLY A 181 11.60 -8.67 -12.38
C GLY A 181 11.21 -10.08 -12.83
N SER A 182 12.08 -11.11 -12.68
CA SER A 182 11.81 -12.49 -13.13
C SER A 182 10.80 -13.27 -12.26
N GLY A 183 10.23 -12.66 -11.24
CA GLY A 183 9.23 -13.31 -10.37
C GLY A 183 9.83 -14.13 -9.21
N LYS A 184 11.12 -14.02 -8.88
CA LYS A 184 11.77 -14.75 -7.76
C LYS A 184 11.01 -14.63 -6.44
N THR A 185 10.72 -13.39 -6.03
CA THR A 185 10.02 -13.10 -4.77
C THR A 185 8.58 -13.61 -4.80
N THR A 186 7.94 -13.57 -5.96
CA THR A 186 6.60 -14.09 -6.18
C THR A 186 6.56 -15.62 -6.00
N LEU A 187 7.51 -16.33 -6.65
CA LEU A 187 7.65 -17.77 -6.50
C LEU A 187 8.00 -18.16 -5.07
N LEU A 188 8.96 -17.46 -4.45
CA LEU A 188 9.32 -17.69 -3.06
C LEU A 188 8.13 -17.49 -2.13
N GLY A 189 7.39 -16.38 -2.28
CA GLY A 189 6.18 -16.13 -1.48
C GLY A 189 5.10 -17.20 -1.65
N ALA A 190 4.90 -17.70 -2.88
CA ALA A 190 3.97 -18.78 -3.17
C ALA A 190 4.43 -20.13 -2.57
N ALA A 191 5.74 -20.40 -2.56
CA ALA A 191 6.32 -21.58 -1.91
C ALA A 191 6.20 -21.50 -0.39
N LEU A 192 6.50 -20.36 0.22
CA LEU A 192 6.37 -20.11 1.65
C LEU A 192 4.92 -20.24 2.14
N ALA A 193 3.94 -19.92 1.31
CA ALA A 193 2.52 -20.11 1.62
C ALA A 193 2.10 -21.60 1.76
N LEU A 194 2.94 -22.54 1.32
CA LEU A 194 2.73 -23.98 1.52
C LEU A 194 3.28 -24.49 2.85
N VAL A 195 4.12 -23.71 3.53
CA VAL A 195 4.73 -24.13 4.80
C VAL A 195 3.67 -24.12 5.90
N PRO A 196 3.55 -25.17 6.72
CA PRO A 196 2.63 -25.20 7.85
C PRO A 196 2.83 -24.05 8.83
N ALA A 197 1.75 -23.49 9.36
CA ALA A 197 1.79 -22.32 10.26
C ALA A 197 2.59 -22.55 11.56
N GLY A 198 2.84 -23.80 11.94
CA GLY A 198 3.65 -24.16 13.11
C GLY A 198 5.16 -24.27 12.84
N GLU A 199 5.59 -24.09 11.61
CA GLU A 199 7.00 -24.15 11.24
C GLU A 199 7.64 -22.76 11.20
N ARG A 200 8.85 -22.66 11.74
CA ARG A 200 9.67 -21.45 11.64
C ARG A 200 10.48 -21.50 10.34
N ILE A 201 10.40 -20.42 9.56
CA ILE A 201 11.14 -20.24 8.32
C ILE A 201 12.26 -19.24 8.57
#